data_c61ef91181ee4caf2da5996623b6fcee
#
_entry.id   c61ef91181ee4caf2da5996623b6fcee
#
_cell.length_a   1.000
_cell.length_b   1.000
_cell.length_c   1.000
_cell.angle_alpha   90.00
_cell.angle_beta   90.00
_cell.angle_gamma   90.00
#
_symmetry.space_group_name_H-M   'P 1'
#
loop_
_entity.id
_entity.type
_entity.pdbx_description
1 polymer ?
#
loop_
_entity_poly.entity_id
_entity_poly.type
_entity_poly.pdbx_seq_one_letter_code
_entity_poly.pdbx_strand_id
1 'polypeptide(L)'
;MTAEALPKSADAEHLTDALRRSGVLGCGRVCNVNVEHSYPTVVSHVLRLRLTYEPDESAAPRSVIFKTGLPGRTSDLHTASRQEVAFYGQVAPLMSARLVPRCFDAAWDEDTKAWHLVLEDLSESHTAPTAWPLPPTMAQCEAILGALARFNGAWWDDPRLGISVGTWIDPATYAQRLQGFAAHFIAFADRVGDRLSGERRDLYRRVLDAAPRLFARYHSHRNVTLIHGDAHVWNVLMPRRALDDDYRLSVLLQILTPVLQAAYDIPPWIWWNNLEHILLAVDDLGCRELLG
;
A
#
# COMPACT_ATOMS: atom_id res chain seq x y z
N MET A 1 8.89 18.65 21.93
CA MET A 1 8.43 18.36 20.54
C MET A 1 7.70 19.62 20.08
N THR A 2 8.30 20.38 19.17
CA THR A 2 7.62 21.49 18.49
C THR A 2 6.50 20.89 17.62
N ALA A 3 5.25 21.32 17.83
CA ALA A 3 4.14 20.93 16.99
C ALA A 3 4.47 21.37 15.56
N GLU A 4 4.69 20.40 14.68
CA GLU A 4 4.90 20.67 13.27
C GLU A 4 3.60 21.29 12.73
N ALA A 5 3.69 22.47 12.11
CA ALA A 5 2.51 23.16 11.62
C ALA A 5 1.84 22.31 10.54
N LEU A 6 0.53 22.10 10.67
CA LEU A 6 -0.26 21.39 9.66
C LEU A 6 -0.10 22.05 8.30
N PRO A 7 0.04 21.28 7.20
CA PRO A 7 -0.06 21.84 5.85
C PRO A 7 -1.43 22.51 5.66
N LYS A 8 -1.49 23.58 4.86
CA LYS A 8 -2.77 24.27 4.54
C LYS A 8 -3.86 23.31 4.04
N SER A 9 -3.48 22.32 3.25
CA SER A 9 -4.40 21.29 2.76
C SER A 9 -4.92 20.33 3.84
N ALA A 10 -4.44 20.44 5.08
CA ALA A 10 -4.92 19.71 6.25
C ALA A 10 -5.53 20.63 7.31
N ASP A 11 -5.74 21.90 7.03
CA ASP A 11 -6.41 22.82 7.96
C ASP A 11 -7.94 22.62 7.99
N ALA A 12 -8.59 23.23 8.96
CA ALA A 12 -10.03 23.08 9.18
C ALA A 12 -10.89 23.60 8.01
N GLU A 13 -10.45 24.67 7.33
CA GLU A 13 -11.15 25.26 6.20
C GLU A 13 -11.10 24.30 5.00
N HIS A 14 -9.91 23.86 4.62
CA HIS A 14 -9.73 22.93 3.50
C HIS A 14 -10.47 21.61 3.72
N LEU A 15 -10.35 21.03 4.93
CA LEU A 15 -11.05 19.78 5.25
C LEU A 15 -12.58 19.95 5.27
N THR A 16 -13.10 21.10 5.70
CA THR A 16 -14.53 21.43 5.59
C THR A 16 -14.98 21.35 4.14
N ASP A 17 -14.27 22.03 3.26
CA ASP A 17 -14.61 22.08 1.83
C ASP A 17 -14.47 20.70 1.15
N ALA A 18 -13.42 19.95 1.45
CA ALA A 18 -13.20 18.61 0.94
C ALA A 18 -14.33 17.65 1.34
N LEU A 19 -14.70 17.64 2.62
CA LEU A 19 -15.75 16.76 3.15
C LEU A 19 -17.13 17.15 2.63
N ARG A 20 -17.41 18.45 2.41
CA ARG A 20 -18.65 18.92 1.77
C ARG A 20 -18.71 18.51 0.32
N ARG A 21 -17.65 18.73 -0.46
CA ARG A 21 -17.60 18.31 -1.88
C ARG A 21 -17.79 16.79 -2.03
N SER A 22 -17.25 16.02 -1.11
CA SER A 22 -17.43 14.56 -1.11
C SER A 22 -18.80 14.09 -0.62
N GLY A 23 -19.65 15.00 -0.11
CA GLY A 23 -21.01 14.73 0.35
C GLY A 23 -21.10 13.99 1.70
N VAL A 24 -20.03 13.98 2.51
CA VAL A 24 -20.03 13.34 3.85
C VAL A 24 -20.22 14.36 4.98
N LEU A 25 -20.10 15.65 4.68
CA LEU A 25 -20.37 16.73 5.61
C LEU A 25 -21.54 17.57 5.06
N GLY A 26 -22.54 17.81 5.89
CA GLY A 26 -23.72 18.60 5.54
C GLY A 26 -23.49 20.08 5.76
N CYS A 27 -24.22 20.68 6.70
CA CYS A 27 -24.16 22.12 6.99
C CYS A 27 -23.04 22.49 7.96
N GLY A 28 -22.50 21.51 8.71
CA GLY A 28 -21.43 21.73 9.68
C GLY A 28 -20.10 22.10 9.04
N ARG A 29 -19.17 22.50 9.90
CA ARG A 29 -17.79 22.78 9.52
C ARG A 29 -16.83 22.07 10.46
N VAL A 30 -15.64 21.74 9.99
CA VAL A 30 -14.54 21.32 10.86
C VAL A 30 -14.09 22.55 11.66
N CYS A 31 -14.18 22.49 12.98
CA CYS A 31 -13.74 23.57 13.86
C CYS A 31 -12.38 23.29 14.51
N ASN A 32 -11.98 22.02 14.60
CA ASN A 32 -10.66 21.66 15.11
C ASN A 32 -10.11 20.42 14.40
N VAL A 33 -8.80 20.43 14.17
CA VAL A 33 -8.02 19.33 13.59
C VAL A 33 -6.87 19.01 14.53
N ASN A 34 -6.85 17.78 15.04
CA ASN A 34 -5.80 17.31 15.94
C ASN A 34 -5.04 16.14 15.29
N VAL A 35 -3.71 16.19 15.29
CA VAL A 35 -2.86 15.11 14.81
C VAL A 35 -2.75 14.04 15.89
N GLU A 36 -3.36 12.87 15.67
CA GLU A 36 -3.26 11.73 16.58
C GLU A 36 -2.00 10.91 16.34
N HIS A 37 -1.69 10.69 15.06
CA HIS A 37 -0.49 9.96 14.63
C HIS A 37 0.16 10.63 13.42
N SER A 38 1.48 10.58 13.38
CA SER A 38 2.31 11.16 12.31
C SER A 38 3.50 10.24 12.09
N TYR A 39 3.65 9.72 10.85
CA TYR A 39 4.79 8.87 10.52
C TYR A 39 5.20 8.99 9.05
N PRO A 40 6.49 8.97 8.76
CA PRO A 40 7.00 8.90 7.40
C PRO A 40 6.93 7.47 6.86
N THR A 41 6.62 7.35 5.57
CA THR A 41 6.87 6.13 4.79
C THR A 41 8.10 6.32 3.90
N VAL A 42 8.37 5.38 2.99
CA VAL A 42 9.47 5.53 2.02
C VAL A 42 9.26 6.73 1.10
N VAL A 43 8.02 7.02 0.71
CA VAL A 43 7.69 8.01 -0.33
C VAL A 43 6.74 9.11 0.14
N SER A 44 6.13 8.98 1.31
CA SER A 44 5.08 9.88 1.78
C SER A 44 5.13 10.10 3.28
N HIS A 45 4.47 11.14 3.73
CA HIS A 45 4.15 11.40 5.12
C HIS A 45 2.66 11.16 5.35
N VAL A 46 2.33 10.37 6.37
CA VAL A 46 0.96 9.99 6.70
C VAL A 46 0.61 10.55 8.07
N LEU A 47 -0.52 11.26 8.12
CA LEU A 47 -1.08 11.81 9.34
C LEU A 47 -2.46 11.18 9.58
N ARG A 48 -2.74 10.74 10.80
CA ARG A 48 -4.09 10.46 11.27
C ARG A 48 -4.61 11.71 11.95
N LEU A 49 -5.66 12.29 11.38
CA LEU A 49 -6.25 13.55 11.86
C LEU A 49 -7.60 13.25 12.52
N ARG A 50 -7.76 13.70 13.78
CA ARG A 50 -9.04 13.72 14.49
C ARG A 50 -9.75 15.03 14.20
N LEU A 51 -11.03 14.95 13.84
CA LEU A 51 -11.85 16.10 13.45
C LEU A 51 -12.95 16.37 14.48
N THR A 52 -13.20 17.65 14.75
CA THR A 52 -14.33 18.12 15.54
C THR A 52 -15.16 19.06 14.69
N TYR A 53 -16.47 19.00 14.83
CA TYR A 53 -17.42 19.74 13.99
C TYR A 53 -18.26 20.73 14.79
N GLU A 54 -18.70 21.81 14.12
CA GLU A 54 -19.65 22.78 14.65
C GLU A 54 -20.71 23.14 13.60
N PRO A 55 -22.01 22.90 13.82
CA PRO A 55 -22.54 22.04 14.88
C PRO A 55 -22.05 20.59 14.77
N ASP A 56 -22.19 19.79 15.83
CA ASP A 56 -21.78 18.39 15.81
C ASP A 56 -22.57 17.60 14.77
N GLU A 57 -21.85 16.90 13.89
CA GLU A 57 -22.44 16.04 12.84
C GLU A 57 -22.03 14.59 13.05
N SER A 58 -22.95 13.78 13.60
CA SER A 58 -22.69 12.39 13.94
C SER A 58 -22.38 11.49 12.73
N ALA A 59 -22.86 11.86 11.54
CA ALA A 59 -22.64 11.13 10.30
C ALA A 59 -21.30 11.45 9.62
N ALA A 60 -20.65 12.55 10.01
CA ALA A 60 -19.35 12.94 9.45
C ALA A 60 -18.21 12.10 10.04
N PRO A 61 -17.13 11.86 9.28
CA PRO A 61 -16.01 11.05 9.75
C PRO A 61 -15.31 11.71 10.93
N ARG A 62 -15.15 11.01 12.05
CA ARG A 62 -14.45 11.52 13.24
C ARG A 62 -12.94 11.59 13.07
N SER A 63 -12.40 10.87 12.11
CA SER A 63 -10.99 10.88 11.75
C SER A 63 -10.81 10.64 10.25
N VAL A 64 -9.71 11.15 9.73
CA VAL A 64 -9.29 10.94 8.33
C VAL A 64 -7.80 10.64 8.30
N ILE A 65 -7.37 9.96 7.23
CA ILE A 65 -5.96 9.78 6.90
C ILE A 65 -5.58 10.86 5.88
N PHE A 66 -4.63 11.71 6.26
CA PHE A 66 -4.03 12.69 5.37
C PHE A 66 -2.66 12.18 4.92
N LYS A 67 -2.45 12.08 3.62
CA LYS A 67 -1.21 11.62 3.02
C LYS A 67 -0.63 12.69 2.11
N THR A 68 0.67 12.96 2.23
CA THR A 68 1.37 14.00 1.46
C THR A 68 2.82 13.61 1.20
N GLY A 69 3.56 14.43 0.44
CA GLY A 69 4.98 14.25 0.21
C GLY A 69 5.83 14.40 1.47
N LEU A 70 7.00 13.78 1.47
CA LEU A 70 7.97 13.94 2.57
C LEU A 70 8.57 15.35 2.52
N PRO A 71 8.62 16.07 3.66
CA PRO A 71 9.25 17.39 3.72
C PRO A 71 10.72 17.32 3.26
N GLY A 72 11.13 18.26 2.40
CA GLY A 72 12.52 18.41 1.95
C GLY A 72 13.03 17.33 1.00
N ARG A 73 12.20 16.39 0.57
CA ARG A 73 12.54 15.42 -0.49
C ARG A 73 11.93 15.83 -1.82
N THR A 74 12.78 16.33 -2.71
CA THR A 74 12.52 16.34 -4.16
C THR A 74 12.99 14.96 -4.67
N SER A 75 12.09 14.01 -4.80
CA SER A 75 12.50 12.65 -5.19
C SER A 75 12.01 12.31 -6.59
N ASP A 76 12.77 11.45 -7.28
CA ASP A 76 12.37 10.74 -8.49
C ASP A 76 11.09 9.89 -8.31
N LEU A 77 10.55 9.85 -7.08
CA LEU A 77 9.34 9.14 -6.68
C LEU A 77 8.03 9.94 -6.93
N HIS A 78 8.11 11.15 -7.48
CA HIS A 78 6.93 11.95 -7.86
C HIS A 78 5.97 11.21 -8.79
N THR A 79 6.50 10.33 -9.64
CA THR A 79 5.68 9.52 -10.55
C THR A 79 4.71 8.61 -9.79
N ALA A 80 5.17 7.95 -8.72
CA ALA A 80 4.31 7.07 -7.91
C ALA A 80 3.23 7.87 -7.18
N SER A 81 3.58 9.01 -6.59
CA SER A 81 2.63 9.89 -5.89
C SER A 81 1.59 10.47 -6.85
N ARG A 82 2.01 10.91 -8.03
CA ARG A 82 1.10 11.41 -9.08
C ARG A 82 0.12 10.32 -9.53
N GLN A 83 0.60 9.08 -9.70
CA GLN A 83 -0.24 7.95 -10.07
C GLN A 83 -1.25 7.61 -8.97
N GLU A 84 -0.86 7.67 -7.70
CA GLU A 84 -1.76 7.44 -6.57
C GLU A 84 -2.85 8.52 -6.50
N VAL A 85 -2.51 9.79 -6.65
CA VAL A 85 -3.49 10.89 -6.72
C VAL A 85 -4.43 10.70 -7.92
N ALA A 86 -3.90 10.38 -9.09
CA ALA A 86 -4.71 10.13 -10.29
C ALA A 86 -5.63 8.91 -10.10
N PHE A 87 -5.16 7.85 -9.44
CA PHE A 87 -5.97 6.70 -9.11
C PHE A 87 -7.19 7.10 -8.26
N TYR A 88 -6.97 7.80 -7.15
CA TYR A 88 -8.07 8.19 -6.27
C TYR A 88 -9.01 9.22 -6.89
N GLY A 89 -8.49 10.11 -7.74
CA GLY A 89 -9.30 11.13 -8.41
C GLY A 89 -10.07 10.63 -9.63
N GLN A 90 -9.56 9.64 -10.36
CA GLN A 90 -10.07 9.25 -11.67
C GLN A 90 -10.54 7.79 -11.75
N VAL A 91 -9.92 6.88 -11.03
CA VAL A 91 -10.16 5.43 -11.14
C VAL A 91 -11.08 4.94 -10.03
N ALA A 92 -10.76 5.25 -8.77
CA ALA A 92 -11.51 4.79 -7.61
C ALA A 92 -13.01 5.16 -7.66
N PRO A 93 -13.41 6.37 -8.14
CA PRO A 93 -14.83 6.72 -8.28
C PRO A 93 -15.59 5.89 -9.31
N LEU A 94 -14.89 5.26 -10.26
CA LEU A 94 -15.49 4.45 -11.32
C LEU A 94 -15.62 2.97 -10.95
N MET A 95 -15.10 2.57 -9.78
CA MET A 95 -15.15 1.19 -9.33
C MET A 95 -16.53 0.85 -8.77
N SER A 96 -17.13 -0.24 -9.26
CA SER A 96 -18.42 -0.74 -8.77
C SER A 96 -18.32 -1.40 -7.38
N ALA A 97 -17.15 -1.92 -7.03
CA ALA A 97 -16.87 -2.54 -5.74
C ALA A 97 -15.93 -1.66 -4.92
N ARG A 98 -16.26 -1.49 -3.65
CA ARG A 98 -15.44 -0.73 -2.72
C ARG A 98 -14.26 -1.58 -2.26
N LEU A 99 -13.17 -1.52 -3.00
CA LEU A 99 -11.92 -2.27 -2.74
C LEU A 99 -10.82 -1.39 -2.13
N VAL A 100 -11.08 -0.09 -1.96
CA VAL A 100 -10.11 0.88 -1.44
C VAL A 100 -10.79 1.84 -0.47
N PRO A 101 -10.06 2.51 0.43
CA PRO A 101 -10.62 3.57 1.29
C PRO A 101 -11.32 4.64 0.44
N ARG A 102 -12.40 5.20 0.97
CA ARG A 102 -13.03 6.35 0.34
C ARG A 102 -12.05 7.52 0.31
N CYS A 103 -11.95 8.19 -0.84
CA CYS A 103 -11.21 9.42 -0.97
C CYS A 103 -12.16 10.62 -0.83
N PHE A 104 -11.83 11.56 0.04
CA PHE A 104 -12.58 12.79 0.25
C PHE A 104 -11.98 13.95 -0.54
N ASP A 105 -10.65 13.90 -0.75
CA ASP A 105 -9.94 14.87 -1.58
C ASP A 105 -8.64 14.26 -2.12
N ALA A 106 -8.29 14.64 -3.36
CA ALA A 106 -7.08 14.24 -4.03
C ALA A 106 -6.57 15.38 -4.89
N ALA A 107 -5.38 15.88 -4.64
CA ALA A 107 -4.81 17.00 -5.37
C ALA A 107 -3.35 16.77 -5.72
N TRP A 108 -2.98 17.22 -6.91
CA TRP A 108 -1.63 17.25 -7.45
C TRP A 108 -1.37 18.61 -8.08
N ASP A 109 -0.29 19.25 -7.73
CA ASP A 109 0.18 20.52 -8.31
C ASP A 109 1.35 20.24 -9.26
N GLU A 110 1.19 20.57 -10.54
CA GLU A 110 2.21 20.29 -11.56
C GLU A 110 3.43 21.19 -11.45
N ASP A 111 3.33 22.38 -10.88
CA ASP A 111 4.44 23.31 -10.77
C ASP A 111 5.32 22.99 -9.56
N THR A 112 4.70 22.85 -8.41
CA THR A 112 5.39 22.63 -7.13
C THR A 112 5.64 21.15 -6.83
N LYS A 113 4.97 20.22 -7.56
CA LYS A 113 4.89 18.78 -7.27
C LYS A 113 4.33 18.46 -5.88
N ALA A 114 3.68 19.45 -5.26
CA ALA A 114 2.95 19.24 -4.03
C ALA A 114 1.70 18.40 -4.28
N TRP A 115 1.37 17.55 -3.34
CA TRP A 115 0.22 16.67 -3.45
C TRP A 115 -0.33 16.30 -2.08
N HIS A 116 -1.60 15.92 -2.06
CA HIS A 116 -2.20 15.32 -0.90
C HIS A 116 -3.36 14.39 -1.27
N LEU A 117 -3.68 13.51 -0.34
CA LEU A 117 -4.89 12.70 -0.30
C LEU A 117 -5.54 12.84 1.06
N VAL A 118 -6.85 13.00 1.08
CA VAL A 118 -7.69 12.89 2.29
C VAL A 118 -8.52 11.63 2.16
N LEU A 119 -8.17 10.61 2.93
CA LEU A 119 -8.76 9.29 2.84
C LEU A 119 -9.58 8.94 4.09
N GLU A 120 -10.51 8.03 3.93
CA GLU A 120 -11.21 7.38 5.03
C GLU A 120 -10.21 6.70 5.98
N ASP A 121 -10.42 6.92 7.27
CA ASP A 121 -9.68 6.23 8.32
C ASP A 121 -10.31 4.87 8.61
N LEU A 122 -9.63 3.82 8.23
CA LEU A 122 -10.03 2.43 8.46
C LEU A 122 -9.38 1.81 9.70
N SER A 123 -8.62 2.57 10.50
CA SER A 123 -7.80 2.05 11.60
C SER A 123 -8.60 1.31 12.69
N GLU A 124 -9.88 1.67 12.88
CA GLU A 124 -10.74 1.02 13.88
C GLU A 124 -11.42 -0.24 13.36
N SER A 125 -11.69 -0.32 12.06
CA SER A 125 -12.45 -1.40 11.43
C SER A 125 -11.60 -2.42 10.68
N HIS A 126 -10.36 -2.05 10.31
CA HIS A 126 -9.45 -2.88 9.52
C HIS A 126 -8.07 -2.92 10.14
N THR A 127 -7.28 -3.88 9.70
CA THR A 127 -5.87 -4.02 10.07
C THR A 127 -5.08 -4.62 8.91
N ALA A 128 -3.75 -4.50 8.94
CA ALA A 128 -2.91 -5.27 8.03
C ALA A 128 -3.15 -6.78 8.27
N PRO A 129 -3.10 -7.61 7.22
CA PRO A 129 -3.34 -9.06 7.35
C PRO A 129 -2.38 -9.74 8.32
N THR A 130 -1.16 -9.23 8.43
CA THR A 130 -0.12 -9.80 9.27
C THR A 130 0.89 -8.72 9.66
N ALA A 131 1.57 -8.91 10.80
CA ALA A 131 2.70 -8.10 11.22
C ALA A 131 3.97 -8.56 10.48
N TRP A 132 4.86 -7.60 10.16
CA TRP A 132 6.18 -7.92 9.63
C TRP A 132 7.01 -8.71 10.65
N PRO A 133 7.72 -9.80 10.27
CA PRO A 133 7.89 -10.39 8.92
C PRO A 133 6.97 -11.60 8.66
N LEU A 134 5.88 -11.76 9.38
CA LEU A 134 5.02 -12.93 9.31
C LEU A 134 4.29 -13.02 7.96
N PRO A 135 4.19 -14.22 7.35
CA PRO A 135 3.40 -14.41 6.15
C PRO A 135 1.90 -14.40 6.49
N PRO A 136 1.04 -14.01 5.54
CA PRO A 136 -0.40 -14.16 5.69
C PRO A 136 -0.79 -15.64 5.66
N THR A 137 -1.95 -15.97 6.23
CA THR A 137 -2.55 -17.31 6.12
C THR A 137 -3.07 -17.57 4.70
N MET A 138 -3.36 -18.82 4.41
CA MET A 138 -3.98 -19.21 3.14
C MET A 138 -5.33 -18.50 2.93
N ALA A 139 -6.18 -18.44 3.94
CA ALA A 139 -7.47 -17.75 3.86
C ALA A 139 -7.30 -16.24 3.58
N GLN A 140 -6.33 -15.60 4.20
CA GLN A 140 -5.99 -14.20 3.91
C GLN A 140 -5.44 -14.04 2.48
N CYS A 141 -4.57 -14.95 2.02
CA CYS A 141 -4.09 -14.96 0.64
C CYS A 141 -5.24 -15.10 -0.35
N GLU A 142 -6.18 -16.01 -0.13
CA GLU A 142 -7.36 -16.21 -0.97
C GLU A 142 -8.23 -14.95 -1.03
N ALA A 143 -8.48 -14.31 0.11
CA ALA A 143 -9.24 -13.06 0.18
C ALA A 143 -8.54 -11.92 -0.59
N ILE A 144 -7.23 -11.77 -0.43
CA ILE A 144 -6.41 -10.77 -1.12
C ILE A 144 -6.41 -11.02 -2.63
N LEU A 145 -6.12 -12.25 -3.04
CA LEU A 145 -6.12 -12.63 -4.46
C LEU A 145 -7.51 -12.48 -5.09
N GLY A 146 -8.57 -12.82 -4.35
CA GLY A 146 -9.94 -12.60 -4.79
C GLY A 146 -10.28 -11.11 -4.98
N ALA A 147 -9.79 -10.23 -4.11
CA ALA A 147 -9.94 -8.78 -4.26
C ALA A 147 -9.16 -8.25 -5.47
N LEU A 148 -7.91 -8.67 -5.63
CA LEU A 148 -7.08 -8.31 -6.80
C LEU A 148 -7.68 -8.83 -8.11
N ALA A 149 -8.19 -10.05 -8.12
CA ALA A 149 -8.84 -10.62 -9.31
C ALA A 149 -10.09 -9.81 -9.71
N ARG A 150 -10.91 -9.40 -8.74
CA ARG A 150 -12.07 -8.51 -9.01
C ARG A 150 -11.62 -7.16 -9.55
N PHE A 151 -10.56 -6.58 -8.98
CA PHE A 151 -9.99 -5.31 -9.44
C PHE A 151 -9.46 -5.44 -10.88
N ASN A 152 -8.60 -6.41 -11.13
CA ASN A 152 -8.01 -6.61 -12.46
C ASN A 152 -9.06 -7.00 -13.50
N GLY A 153 -10.05 -7.83 -13.13
CA GLY A 153 -11.14 -8.23 -14.01
C GLY A 153 -12.06 -7.06 -14.41
N ALA A 154 -12.30 -6.12 -13.49
CA ALA A 154 -13.10 -4.93 -13.78
C ALA A 154 -12.44 -3.99 -14.80
N TRP A 155 -11.14 -4.05 -14.95
CA TRP A 155 -10.36 -3.21 -15.87
C TRP A 155 -9.76 -4.00 -17.06
N TRP A 156 -10.14 -5.28 -17.23
CA TRP A 156 -9.59 -6.12 -18.30
C TRP A 156 -10.01 -5.62 -19.68
N ASP A 157 -9.01 -5.25 -20.48
CA ASP A 157 -9.19 -4.66 -21.81
C ASP A 157 -10.20 -3.50 -21.86
N ASP A 158 -10.34 -2.76 -20.75
CA ASP A 158 -11.23 -1.59 -20.70
C ASP A 158 -10.76 -0.53 -21.71
N PRO A 159 -11.67 -0.02 -22.59
CA PRO A 159 -11.30 0.92 -23.64
C PRO A 159 -10.77 2.26 -23.14
N ARG A 160 -10.92 2.58 -21.86
CA ARG A 160 -10.36 3.79 -21.25
C ARG A 160 -8.89 3.67 -20.89
N LEU A 161 -8.33 2.44 -20.83
CA LEU A 161 -6.94 2.21 -20.52
C LEU A 161 -6.02 2.90 -21.53
N GLY A 162 -5.08 3.69 -21.02
CA GLY A 162 -4.14 4.46 -21.82
C GLY A 162 -4.71 5.69 -22.52
N ILE A 163 -6.03 5.97 -22.38
CA ILE A 163 -6.71 7.14 -22.93
C ILE A 163 -7.10 8.10 -21.79
N SER A 164 -8.01 7.71 -20.93
CA SER A 164 -8.46 8.48 -19.77
C SER A 164 -8.08 7.83 -18.43
N VAL A 165 -7.64 6.58 -18.45
CA VAL A 165 -7.19 5.83 -17.28
C VAL A 165 -5.79 5.30 -17.52
N GLY A 166 -4.83 5.78 -16.74
CA GLY A 166 -3.41 5.46 -16.91
C GLY A 166 -2.83 6.03 -18.21
N THR A 167 -1.61 5.66 -18.50
CA THR A 167 -0.90 6.05 -19.73
C THR A 167 -0.08 4.87 -20.25
N TRP A 168 -0.11 4.69 -21.58
CA TRP A 168 0.82 3.77 -22.22
C TRP A 168 2.22 4.39 -22.24
N ILE A 169 3.20 3.59 -21.83
CA ILE A 169 4.59 4.00 -21.99
C ILE A 169 4.98 3.70 -23.43
N ASP A 170 5.39 4.73 -24.17
CA ASP A 170 5.87 4.55 -25.53
C ASP A 170 7.21 3.78 -25.57
N PRO A 171 7.54 3.11 -26.71
CA PRO A 171 8.74 2.30 -26.82
C PRO A 171 10.04 3.05 -26.58
N ALA A 172 10.12 4.34 -26.94
CA ALA A 172 11.35 5.15 -26.77
C ALA A 172 11.58 5.45 -25.29
N THR A 173 10.54 5.89 -24.59
CA THR A 173 10.58 6.09 -23.12
C THR A 173 10.96 4.79 -22.39
N TYR A 174 10.45 3.67 -22.88
CA TYR A 174 10.79 2.35 -22.32
C TYR A 174 12.26 2.00 -22.53
N ALA A 175 12.77 2.21 -23.76
CA ALA A 175 14.18 1.96 -24.09
C ALA A 175 15.11 2.83 -23.22
N GLN A 176 14.75 4.09 -23.00
CA GLN A 176 15.50 4.99 -22.13
C GLN A 176 15.53 4.49 -20.67
N ARG A 177 14.40 4.01 -20.14
CA ARG A 177 14.34 3.41 -18.80
C ARG A 177 15.22 2.18 -18.67
N LEU A 178 15.24 1.30 -19.68
CA LEU A 178 16.11 0.13 -19.71
C LEU A 178 17.59 0.48 -19.70
N GLN A 179 17.99 1.51 -20.44
CA GLN A 179 19.36 2.03 -20.38
C GLN A 179 19.72 2.53 -18.97
N GLY A 180 18.80 3.23 -18.32
CA GLY A 180 18.97 3.64 -16.93
C GLY A 180 19.13 2.45 -15.97
N PHE A 181 18.32 1.40 -16.13
CA PHE A 181 18.47 0.16 -15.33
C PHE A 181 19.83 -0.51 -15.55
N ALA A 182 20.31 -0.57 -16.79
CA ALA A 182 21.61 -1.16 -17.08
C ALA A 182 22.76 -0.38 -16.40
N ALA A 183 22.70 0.94 -16.41
CA ALA A 183 23.66 1.78 -15.69
C ALA A 183 23.59 1.59 -14.16
N HIS A 184 22.37 1.57 -13.60
CA HIS A 184 22.17 1.33 -12.18
C HIS A 184 22.60 -0.07 -11.75
N PHE A 185 22.47 -1.09 -12.62
CA PHE A 185 22.93 -2.43 -12.33
C PHE A 185 24.44 -2.50 -12.10
N ILE A 186 25.23 -1.75 -12.85
CA ILE A 186 26.70 -1.70 -12.66
C ILE A 186 27.00 -1.20 -11.25
N ALA A 187 26.46 -0.03 -10.87
CA ALA A 187 26.67 0.54 -9.55
C ALA A 187 26.14 -0.37 -8.42
N PHE A 188 25.00 -1.02 -8.63
CA PHE A 188 24.46 -2.01 -7.69
C PHE A 188 25.40 -3.21 -7.53
N ALA A 189 25.88 -3.78 -8.63
CA ALA A 189 26.76 -4.95 -8.62
C ALA A 189 28.10 -4.66 -7.91
N ASP A 190 28.64 -3.44 -8.11
CA ASP A 190 29.85 -2.99 -7.43
C ASP A 190 29.62 -2.81 -5.92
N ARG A 191 28.48 -2.21 -5.54
CA ARG A 191 28.11 -2.00 -4.13
C ARG A 191 27.88 -3.29 -3.36
N VAL A 192 27.26 -4.30 -4.01
CA VAL A 192 26.95 -5.60 -3.40
C VAL A 192 28.20 -6.50 -3.34
N GLY A 193 29.13 -6.31 -4.28
CA GLY A 193 30.41 -7.04 -4.33
C GLY A 193 30.19 -8.56 -4.45
N ASP A 194 30.95 -9.33 -3.68
CA ASP A 194 30.95 -10.80 -3.72
C ASP A 194 29.64 -11.45 -3.22
N ARG A 195 28.75 -10.69 -2.56
CA ARG A 195 27.42 -11.17 -2.18
C ARG A 195 26.53 -11.47 -3.40
N LEU A 196 26.85 -10.88 -4.56
CA LEU A 196 26.20 -11.18 -5.82
C LEU A 196 27.08 -12.17 -6.61
N SER A 197 26.74 -13.45 -6.60
CA SER A 197 27.49 -14.48 -7.31
C SER A 197 27.59 -14.20 -8.82
N GLY A 198 28.60 -14.79 -9.50
CA GLY A 198 28.75 -14.68 -10.94
C GLY A 198 27.50 -15.11 -11.71
N GLU A 199 26.91 -16.23 -11.32
CA GLU A 199 25.66 -16.74 -11.91
C GLU A 199 24.49 -15.73 -11.80
N ARG A 200 24.35 -15.09 -10.64
CA ARG A 200 23.33 -14.04 -10.44
C ARG A 200 23.60 -12.81 -11.29
N ARG A 201 24.86 -12.39 -11.41
CA ARG A 201 25.27 -11.29 -12.30
C ARG A 201 24.90 -11.59 -13.75
N ASP A 202 25.16 -12.81 -14.20
CA ASP A 202 24.82 -13.24 -15.56
C ASP A 202 23.32 -13.34 -15.79
N LEU A 203 22.54 -13.73 -14.76
CA LEU A 203 21.09 -13.67 -14.82
C LEU A 203 20.59 -12.24 -15.04
N TYR A 204 21.08 -11.27 -14.28
CA TYR A 204 20.72 -9.86 -14.46
C TYR A 204 21.03 -9.36 -15.88
N ARG A 205 22.23 -9.67 -16.41
CA ARG A 205 22.61 -9.30 -17.79
C ARG A 205 21.63 -9.90 -18.81
N ARG A 206 21.35 -11.20 -18.70
CA ARG A 206 20.40 -11.88 -19.60
C ARG A 206 18.99 -11.29 -19.52
N VAL A 207 18.54 -10.88 -18.33
CA VAL A 207 17.25 -10.19 -18.16
C VAL A 207 17.27 -8.84 -18.85
N LEU A 208 18.31 -8.03 -18.66
CA LEU A 208 18.44 -6.73 -19.32
C LEU A 208 18.49 -6.87 -20.85
N ASP A 209 19.23 -7.83 -21.37
CA ASP A 209 19.31 -8.12 -22.82
C ASP A 209 17.97 -8.58 -23.39
N ALA A 210 17.20 -9.38 -22.65
CA ALA A 210 15.90 -9.87 -23.07
C ALA A 210 14.77 -8.84 -22.87
N ALA A 211 14.95 -7.86 -22.00
CA ALA A 211 13.91 -6.92 -21.60
C ALA A 211 13.23 -6.21 -22.78
N PRO A 212 13.92 -5.67 -23.81
CA PRO A 212 13.27 -5.00 -24.93
C PRO A 212 12.25 -5.91 -25.62
N ARG A 213 12.61 -7.17 -25.86
CA ARG A 213 11.72 -8.16 -26.47
C ARG A 213 10.55 -8.56 -25.57
N LEU A 214 10.80 -8.70 -24.27
CA LEU A 214 9.76 -9.05 -23.31
C LEU A 214 8.73 -7.93 -23.17
N PHE A 215 9.18 -6.69 -23.16
CA PHE A 215 8.32 -5.53 -23.01
C PHE A 215 7.53 -5.19 -24.30
N ALA A 216 8.05 -5.54 -25.46
CA ALA A 216 7.31 -5.38 -26.73
C ALA A 216 5.93 -6.08 -26.70
N ARG A 217 5.75 -7.08 -25.84
CA ARG A 217 4.45 -7.77 -25.64
C ARG A 217 3.34 -6.82 -25.14
N TYR A 218 3.68 -5.80 -24.35
CA TYR A 218 2.72 -4.84 -23.82
C TYR A 218 2.25 -3.82 -24.88
N HIS A 219 2.96 -3.68 -25.98
CA HIS A 219 2.61 -2.76 -27.06
C HIS A 219 1.41 -3.23 -27.90
N SER A 220 0.92 -4.44 -27.67
CA SER A 220 -0.31 -4.93 -28.32
C SER A 220 -1.57 -4.23 -27.80
N HIS A 221 -1.51 -3.67 -26.59
CA HIS A 221 -2.64 -3.09 -25.85
C HIS A 221 -3.84 -4.06 -25.77
N ARG A 222 -3.58 -5.36 -25.74
CA ARG A 222 -4.57 -6.43 -25.61
C ARG A 222 -4.22 -7.35 -24.46
N ASN A 223 -5.23 -7.91 -23.82
CA ASN A 223 -5.07 -8.73 -22.61
C ASN A 223 -4.32 -7.96 -21.52
N VAL A 224 -4.68 -6.70 -21.35
CA VAL A 224 -4.09 -5.78 -20.38
C VAL A 224 -5.12 -5.33 -19.36
N THR A 225 -4.66 -4.96 -18.19
CA THR A 225 -5.52 -4.44 -17.14
C THR A 225 -4.78 -3.38 -16.32
N LEU A 226 -5.51 -2.66 -15.51
CA LEU A 226 -4.92 -1.82 -14.49
C LEU A 226 -4.37 -2.71 -13.36
N ILE A 227 -3.15 -2.45 -12.93
CA ILE A 227 -2.51 -3.17 -11.83
C ILE A 227 -2.21 -2.22 -10.67
N HIS A 228 -2.18 -2.74 -9.45
CA HIS A 228 -1.81 -1.97 -8.25
C HIS A 228 -0.35 -1.49 -8.30
N GLY A 229 0.55 -2.28 -8.90
CA GLY A 229 1.98 -1.95 -9.02
C GLY A 229 2.82 -2.27 -7.78
N ASP A 230 2.22 -2.32 -6.59
CA ASP A 230 2.88 -2.59 -5.31
C ASP A 230 1.97 -3.44 -4.39
N ALA A 231 1.37 -4.49 -4.95
CA ALA A 231 0.39 -5.34 -4.28
C ALA A 231 1.08 -6.36 -3.35
N HIS A 232 1.68 -5.88 -2.30
CA HIS A 232 2.17 -6.74 -1.22
C HIS A 232 1.23 -6.69 0.00
N VAL A 233 1.34 -7.69 0.86
CA VAL A 233 0.44 -7.92 1.99
C VAL A 233 0.28 -6.72 2.95
N TRP A 234 1.30 -5.89 3.11
CA TRP A 234 1.24 -4.70 3.98
C TRP A 234 0.57 -3.48 3.35
N ASN A 235 0.26 -3.53 2.04
CA ASN A 235 -0.58 -2.55 1.35
C ASN A 235 -2.05 -3.00 1.29
N VAL A 236 -2.42 -4.00 2.08
CA VAL A 236 -3.79 -4.51 2.19
C VAL A 236 -4.33 -4.23 3.58
N LEU A 237 -5.58 -3.79 3.63
CA LEU A 237 -6.34 -3.64 4.86
C LEU A 237 -7.48 -4.67 4.86
N MET A 238 -7.50 -5.53 5.86
CA MET A 238 -8.54 -6.54 6.06
C MET A 238 -9.48 -6.14 7.19
N PRO A 239 -10.79 -6.41 7.07
CA PRO A 239 -11.72 -6.21 8.19
C PRO A 239 -11.26 -6.97 9.43
N ARG A 240 -11.27 -6.30 10.59
CA ARG A 240 -10.85 -6.93 11.87
C ARG A 240 -11.65 -8.19 12.22
N ARG A 241 -12.90 -8.27 11.73
CA ARG A 241 -13.73 -9.47 11.91
C ARG A 241 -13.24 -10.71 11.14
N ALA A 242 -12.28 -10.54 10.21
CA ALA A 242 -11.61 -11.66 9.54
C ALA A 242 -10.51 -12.31 10.41
N LEU A 243 -10.16 -11.70 11.53
CA LEU A 243 -9.29 -12.24 12.58
C LEU A 243 -10.18 -12.75 13.71
N ASP A 244 -11.00 -13.77 13.40
CA ASP A 244 -11.84 -14.42 14.40
C ASP A 244 -11.03 -15.34 15.32
N ASP A 245 -11.70 -15.88 16.35
CA ASP A 245 -11.05 -16.76 17.31
C ASP A 245 -10.53 -18.05 16.65
N ASP A 246 -11.13 -18.51 15.56
CA ASP A 246 -10.65 -19.68 14.81
C ASP A 246 -9.29 -19.42 14.16
N TYR A 247 -9.08 -18.20 13.67
CA TYR A 247 -7.76 -17.80 13.15
C TYR A 247 -6.74 -17.70 14.28
N ARG A 248 -7.08 -17.02 15.38
CA ARG A 248 -6.22 -16.90 16.57
C ARG A 248 -5.86 -18.28 17.14
N LEU A 249 -6.85 -19.19 17.19
CA LEU A 249 -6.63 -20.58 17.58
C LEU A 249 -5.69 -21.31 16.62
N SER A 250 -5.85 -21.12 15.32
CA SER A 250 -4.96 -21.70 14.32
C SER A 250 -3.51 -21.24 14.50
N VAL A 251 -3.28 -19.93 14.75
CA VAL A 251 -1.95 -19.40 15.04
C VAL A 251 -1.38 -19.96 16.34
N LEU A 252 -2.21 -20.05 17.39
CA LEU A 252 -1.81 -20.61 18.66
C LEU A 252 -1.38 -22.09 18.53
N LEU A 253 -2.10 -22.89 17.74
CA LEU A 253 -1.77 -24.30 17.51
C LEU A 253 -0.49 -24.47 16.68
N GLN A 254 -0.08 -23.49 15.91
CA GLN A 254 1.19 -23.55 15.18
C GLN A 254 2.42 -23.62 16.10
N ILE A 255 2.30 -23.25 17.39
CA ILE A 255 3.38 -23.40 18.38
C ILE A 255 3.86 -24.86 18.52
N LEU A 256 3.03 -25.82 18.12
CA LEU A 256 3.40 -27.25 18.11
C LEU A 256 4.28 -27.63 16.90
N THR A 257 4.32 -26.82 15.85
CA THR A 257 5.08 -27.11 14.61
C THR A 257 6.60 -27.22 14.88
N PRO A 258 7.26 -26.29 15.58
CA PRO A 258 8.68 -26.42 15.92
C PRO A 258 9.00 -27.68 16.76
N VAL A 259 8.06 -28.10 17.63
CA VAL A 259 8.22 -29.32 18.43
C VAL A 259 8.28 -30.55 17.53
N LEU A 260 7.39 -30.64 16.55
CA LEU A 260 7.39 -31.72 15.54
C LEU A 260 8.63 -31.64 14.66
N GLN A 261 9.01 -30.46 14.21
CA GLN A 261 10.20 -30.27 13.38
C GLN A 261 11.47 -30.71 14.10
N ALA A 262 11.62 -30.41 15.38
CA ALA A 262 12.74 -30.87 16.19
C ALA A 262 12.73 -32.41 16.38
N ALA A 263 11.53 -32.99 16.53
CA ALA A 263 11.37 -34.44 16.66
C ALA A 263 11.71 -35.23 15.37
N TYR A 264 11.63 -34.57 14.21
CA TYR A 264 11.96 -35.13 12.90
C TYR A 264 13.34 -34.71 12.38
N ASP A 265 14.26 -34.32 13.28
CA ASP A 265 15.63 -33.93 12.97
C ASP A 265 15.75 -32.81 11.92
N ILE A 266 14.75 -31.94 11.82
CA ILE A 266 14.85 -30.73 11.01
C ILE A 266 15.95 -29.82 11.59
N PRO A 267 16.80 -29.20 10.74
CA PRO A 267 17.91 -28.39 11.24
C PRO A 267 17.48 -27.33 12.25
N PRO A 268 18.21 -27.15 13.37
CA PRO A 268 17.82 -26.27 14.47
C PRO A 268 17.52 -24.82 14.05
N TRP A 269 18.21 -24.29 13.06
CA TRP A 269 17.99 -22.93 12.58
C TRP A 269 16.61 -22.73 11.90
N ILE A 270 15.99 -23.81 11.38
CA ILE A 270 14.64 -23.75 10.77
C ILE A 270 13.58 -23.68 11.86
N TRP A 271 13.55 -24.69 12.75
CA TRP A 271 12.49 -24.74 13.77
C TRP A 271 12.65 -23.65 14.84
N TRP A 272 13.88 -23.18 15.11
CA TRP A 272 14.11 -22.06 16.03
C TRP A 272 13.57 -20.76 15.44
N ASN A 273 13.85 -20.47 14.18
CA ASN A 273 13.30 -19.31 13.49
C ASN A 273 11.77 -19.35 13.42
N ASN A 274 11.19 -20.54 13.14
CA ASN A 274 9.75 -20.72 13.14
C ASN A 274 9.14 -20.48 14.54
N LEU A 275 9.79 -20.98 15.58
CA LEU A 275 9.35 -20.78 16.96
C LEU A 275 9.29 -19.29 17.34
N GLU A 276 10.34 -18.54 17.05
CA GLU A 276 10.39 -17.09 17.34
C GLU A 276 9.27 -16.34 16.60
N HIS A 277 9.06 -16.63 15.32
CA HIS A 277 8.01 -15.97 14.54
C HIS A 277 6.61 -16.33 15.03
N ILE A 278 6.37 -17.58 15.39
CA ILE A 278 5.06 -18.02 15.91
C ILE A 278 4.78 -17.39 17.28
N LEU A 279 5.77 -17.32 18.16
CA LEU A 279 5.61 -16.69 19.47
C LEU A 279 5.27 -15.20 19.35
N LEU A 280 5.94 -14.48 18.44
CA LEU A 280 5.60 -13.10 18.12
C LEU A 280 4.15 -12.96 17.64
N ALA A 281 3.72 -13.82 16.71
CA ALA A 281 2.34 -13.81 16.20
C ALA A 281 1.32 -14.10 17.31
N VAL A 282 1.60 -15.04 18.20
CA VAL A 282 0.74 -15.38 19.35
C VAL A 282 0.56 -14.15 20.26
N ASP A 283 1.62 -13.38 20.48
CA ASP A 283 1.57 -12.20 21.32
C ASP A 283 0.87 -11.03 20.62
N ASP A 284 1.24 -10.73 19.37
CA ASP A 284 0.68 -9.62 18.59
C ASP A 284 -0.82 -9.76 18.32
N LEU A 285 -1.31 -10.99 18.16
CA LEU A 285 -2.72 -11.28 17.91
C LEU A 285 -3.53 -11.53 19.19
N GLY A 286 -2.90 -11.43 20.36
CA GLY A 286 -3.58 -11.69 21.64
C GLY A 286 -4.09 -13.13 21.76
N CYS A 287 -3.44 -14.11 21.10
CA CYS A 287 -3.91 -15.50 21.11
C CYS A 287 -3.87 -16.14 22.50
N ARG A 288 -3.08 -15.60 23.45
CA ARG A 288 -3.04 -16.09 24.85
C ARG A 288 -4.37 -15.97 25.57
N GLU A 289 -5.21 -15.01 25.18
CA GLU A 289 -6.55 -14.81 25.74
C GLU A 289 -7.47 -16.01 25.48
N LEU A 290 -7.20 -16.82 24.45
CA LEU A 290 -7.96 -18.04 24.15
C LEU A 290 -7.68 -19.19 25.13
N LEU A 291 -6.64 -19.07 25.96
CA LEU A 291 -6.29 -20.10 26.95
C LEU A 291 -6.98 -19.90 28.31
N GLY A 292 -7.71 -18.79 28.50
CA GLY A 292 -8.45 -18.46 29.73
C GLY A 292 -7.60 -17.70 30.73
#